data_9c0272c9866a45b6dbe031a260c2ceac
#
_entry.id   9c0272c9866a45b6dbe031a260c2ceac
#
_cell.length_a   1.000
_cell.length_b   1.000
_cell.length_c   1.000
_cell.angle_alpha   90.00
_cell.angle_beta   90.00
_cell.angle_gamma   90.00
#
_symmetry.space_group_name_H-M   'P 1'
#
loop_
_entity.id
_entity.type
_entity.pdbx_description
1 polymer ?
#
loop_
_entity_poly.entity_id
_entity_poly.type
_entity_poly.pdbx_seq_one_letter_code
_entity_poly.pdbx_strand_id
1 'polypeptide(L)'
;DNAAGSSDVQEAYNVTGISDEQTAAQFLTYAYVLKLYMKELTHKGLLENAIYAMKAYADSKGCADLYNGQLLEILNNDELFAKIKINTAPFYVIMGDNTCHGVLRRFAGDITRSLIKKGQAVITSDGSYGMTVNLSDIEDNSLKGFIGFQSIVLFKDYFRKMKCPKYIFWFDNPMYFGNLFEGIDDKYYLLCQDRYYAEFIEEHFGAVNALQLPPAGEDAGWAANKDRPFDIVFIGACNYVDESVIKDEFQKEYYEYMKTHPNITFEQGLKELLVYKDFNIDEQKFLSLLDSLQDVCRNIVNYYRTKVLETLLAAGIKIDVFGDTWDRYSGLGKDNLIKHDAVNVDESLEIWGRSKIGLNVMTWHKAGMTERIANICLSGAVCLSERTEYLDREFNNYEDIVTFNLEHLEKLPDVVRELLANDSLRESIAQNAYIKASKEHIWDNRAESILRGL
;
A
#
# COMPACT_ATOMS: atom_id res chain seq x y z
N ASP A 1 1.50 -17.93 -20.82
CA ASP A 1 1.50 -18.97 -21.84
C ASP A 1 0.24 -19.80 -21.66
N ASN A 2 -0.52 -19.97 -22.73
CA ASN A 2 -1.85 -20.54 -22.78
C ASN A 2 -2.00 -21.80 -21.91
N ALA A 3 -2.75 -21.68 -20.85
CA ALA A 3 -2.91 -22.75 -19.86
C ALA A 3 -3.90 -23.85 -20.27
N ALA A 4 -4.62 -23.70 -21.37
CA ALA A 4 -5.52 -24.69 -21.88
C ALA A 4 -5.47 -24.78 -23.42
N GLY A 5 -5.48 -25.96 -23.99
CA GLY A 5 -5.64 -26.15 -25.44
C GLY A 5 -7.07 -25.80 -25.86
N SER A 6 -7.31 -25.56 -27.14
CA SER A 6 -8.63 -25.14 -27.65
C SER A 6 -9.79 -26.12 -27.33
N SER A 7 -9.50 -27.42 -27.12
CA SER A 7 -10.48 -28.41 -26.69
C SER A 7 -10.88 -28.27 -25.22
N ASP A 8 -9.95 -27.90 -24.37
CA ASP A 8 -10.17 -27.79 -22.92
C ASP A 8 -11.01 -26.55 -22.58
N VAL A 9 -10.89 -25.52 -23.41
CA VAL A 9 -11.66 -24.29 -23.28
C VAL A 9 -13.12 -24.50 -23.71
N GLN A 10 -13.37 -25.26 -24.78
CA GLN A 10 -14.75 -25.59 -25.18
C GLN A 10 -15.45 -26.44 -24.13
N GLU A 11 -14.71 -27.33 -23.47
CA GLU A 11 -15.24 -28.15 -22.36
C GLU A 11 -15.51 -27.27 -21.13
N ALA A 12 -14.62 -26.29 -20.83
CA ALA A 12 -14.83 -25.31 -19.79
C ALA A 12 -16.10 -24.49 -20.02
N TYR A 13 -16.34 -24.01 -21.24
CA TYR A 13 -17.57 -23.32 -21.62
C TYR A 13 -18.82 -24.20 -21.38
N ASN A 14 -18.78 -25.44 -21.82
CA ASN A 14 -19.93 -26.38 -21.70
C ASN A 14 -20.27 -26.67 -20.23
N VAL A 15 -19.30 -26.69 -19.34
CA VAL A 15 -19.49 -26.98 -17.91
C VAL A 15 -19.85 -25.73 -17.11
N THR A 16 -19.23 -24.60 -17.42
CA THR A 16 -19.38 -23.37 -16.63
C THR A 16 -20.45 -22.43 -17.16
N GLY A 17 -20.83 -22.57 -18.45
CA GLY A 17 -21.71 -21.59 -19.11
C GLY A 17 -21.08 -20.22 -19.34
N ILE A 18 -19.78 -20.04 -19.06
CA ILE A 18 -19.05 -18.77 -19.23
C ILE A 18 -18.61 -18.66 -20.68
N SER A 19 -19.10 -17.66 -21.39
CA SER A 19 -18.80 -17.45 -22.80
C SER A 19 -17.41 -16.87 -23.10
N ASP A 20 -16.78 -16.27 -22.10
CA ASP A 20 -15.41 -15.78 -22.21
C ASP A 20 -14.41 -16.89 -21.85
N GLU A 21 -13.66 -17.29 -22.84
CA GLU A 21 -12.70 -18.41 -22.79
C GLU A 21 -11.68 -18.27 -21.66
N GLN A 22 -11.11 -17.09 -21.52
CA GLN A 22 -10.11 -16.81 -20.49
C GLN A 22 -10.72 -16.87 -19.09
N THR A 23 -11.91 -16.32 -18.90
CA THR A 23 -12.63 -16.34 -17.63
C THR A 23 -13.03 -17.77 -17.24
N ALA A 24 -13.51 -18.58 -18.19
CA ALA A 24 -13.84 -19.98 -17.95
C ALA A 24 -12.61 -20.80 -17.52
N ALA A 25 -11.48 -20.64 -18.21
CA ALA A 25 -10.23 -21.31 -17.87
C ALA A 25 -9.72 -20.90 -16.47
N GLN A 26 -9.79 -19.64 -16.13
CA GLN A 26 -9.42 -19.14 -14.79
C GLN A 26 -10.34 -19.69 -13.71
N PHE A 27 -11.65 -19.70 -13.93
CA PHE A 27 -12.60 -20.26 -12.99
C PHE A 27 -12.33 -21.74 -12.71
N LEU A 28 -12.08 -22.55 -13.75
CA LEU A 28 -11.74 -23.94 -13.59
C LEU A 28 -10.39 -24.14 -12.89
N THR A 29 -9.41 -23.26 -13.12
CA THR A 29 -8.16 -23.25 -12.37
C THR A 29 -8.42 -23.10 -10.88
N TYR A 30 -9.29 -22.18 -10.48
CA TYR A 30 -9.67 -21.99 -9.07
C TYR A 30 -10.40 -23.21 -8.50
N ALA A 31 -11.36 -23.76 -9.25
CA ALA A 31 -12.09 -24.95 -8.84
C ALA A 31 -11.14 -26.15 -8.64
N TYR A 32 -10.16 -26.31 -9.54
CA TYR A 32 -9.15 -27.37 -9.42
C TYR A 32 -8.27 -27.18 -8.18
N VAL A 33 -7.75 -26.00 -7.96
CA VAL A 33 -6.97 -25.67 -6.76
C VAL A 33 -7.78 -25.94 -5.50
N LEU A 34 -9.03 -25.49 -5.45
CA LEU A 34 -9.93 -25.75 -4.34
C LEU A 34 -10.13 -27.27 -4.13
N LYS A 35 -10.30 -28.04 -5.21
CA LYS A 35 -10.44 -29.48 -5.14
C LYS A 35 -9.20 -30.18 -4.60
N LEU A 36 -7.99 -29.78 -5.03
CA LEU A 36 -6.75 -30.31 -4.49
C LEU A 36 -6.67 -30.09 -2.99
N TYR A 37 -7.03 -28.90 -2.55
CA TYR A 37 -7.00 -28.54 -1.14
C TYR A 37 -8.12 -29.17 -0.32
N MET A 38 -9.29 -29.43 -0.89
CA MET A 38 -10.39 -30.12 -0.18
C MET A 38 -10.03 -31.51 0.36
N LYS A 39 -9.11 -32.21 -0.30
CA LYS A 39 -8.66 -33.54 0.15
C LYS A 39 -7.66 -33.47 1.30
N GLU A 40 -6.95 -32.37 1.41
CA GLU A 40 -5.83 -32.19 2.35
C GLU A 40 -6.12 -31.16 3.45
N LEU A 41 -7.13 -30.31 3.23
CA LEU A 41 -7.54 -29.29 4.19
C LEU A 41 -8.40 -29.90 5.29
N THR A 42 -7.74 -30.32 6.34
CA THR A 42 -8.40 -30.61 7.62
C THR A 42 -8.91 -29.35 8.31
N HIS A 43 -8.62 -28.17 7.76
CA HIS A 43 -8.87 -26.85 8.36
C HIS A 43 -9.94 -26.08 7.62
N LYS A 44 -11.09 -25.94 8.26
CA LYS A 44 -12.27 -25.22 7.78
C LYS A 44 -11.97 -23.80 7.25
N GLY A 45 -11.03 -23.08 7.87
CA GLY A 45 -10.69 -21.71 7.49
C GLY A 45 -10.06 -21.55 6.11
N LEU A 46 -9.19 -22.49 5.66
CA LEU A 46 -8.61 -22.44 4.31
C LEU A 46 -9.62 -22.71 3.22
N LEU A 47 -10.53 -23.64 3.47
CA LEU A 47 -11.63 -23.92 2.55
C LEU A 47 -12.55 -22.71 2.40
N GLU A 48 -12.92 -22.06 3.51
CA GLU A 48 -13.75 -20.86 3.51
C GLU A 48 -13.08 -19.70 2.74
N ASN A 49 -11.77 -19.53 2.89
CA ASN A 49 -11.02 -18.49 2.17
C ASN A 49 -10.88 -18.77 0.67
N ALA A 50 -10.66 -20.03 0.28
CA ALA A 50 -10.65 -20.42 -1.13
C ALA A 50 -12.04 -20.19 -1.77
N ILE A 51 -13.11 -20.53 -1.07
CA ILE A 51 -14.49 -20.25 -1.48
C ILE A 51 -14.72 -18.74 -1.62
N TYR A 52 -14.24 -17.94 -0.67
CA TYR A 52 -14.35 -16.48 -0.73
C TYR A 52 -13.60 -15.91 -1.94
N ALA A 53 -12.38 -16.36 -2.22
CA ALA A 53 -11.61 -15.93 -3.39
C ALA A 53 -12.32 -16.26 -4.70
N MET A 54 -12.90 -17.46 -4.81
CA MET A 54 -13.69 -17.87 -5.97
C MET A 54 -14.95 -17.01 -6.13
N LYS A 55 -15.64 -16.70 -5.03
CA LYS A 55 -16.81 -15.84 -5.05
C LYS A 55 -16.45 -14.44 -5.53
N ALA A 56 -15.41 -13.84 -4.97
CA ALA A 56 -14.95 -12.51 -5.38
C ALA A 56 -14.56 -12.47 -6.88
N TYR A 57 -13.95 -13.54 -7.37
CA TYR A 57 -13.65 -13.69 -8.79
C TYR A 57 -14.92 -13.77 -9.64
N ALA A 58 -15.86 -14.64 -9.28
CA ALA A 58 -17.12 -14.82 -10.01
C ALA A 58 -17.94 -13.51 -10.03
N ASP A 59 -18.02 -12.81 -8.91
CA ASP A 59 -18.69 -11.50 -8.79
C ASP A 59 -18.02 -10.47 -9.71
N SER A 60 -16.69 -10.41 -9.75
CA SER A 60 -15.92 -9.46 -10.59
C SER A 60 -16.12 -9.69 -12.10
N LYS A 61 -16.53 -10.91 -12.48
CA LYS A 61 -16.77 -11.33 -13.87
C LYS A 61 -18.25 -11.42 -14.23
N GLY A 62 -19.15 -11.04 -13.33
CA GLY A 62 -20.59 -11.14 -13.55
C GLY A 62 -21.12 -12.58 -13.57
N CYS A 63 -20.42 -13.53 -12.95
CA CYS A 63 -20.72 -14.95 -12.94
C CYS A 63 -21.22 -15.44 -11.58
N ALA A 64 -21.81 -14.57 -10.78
CA ALA A 64 -22.26 -14.89 -9.41
C ALA A 64 -23.24 -16.07 -9.35
N ASP A 65 -24.11 -16.21 -10.35
CA ASP A 65 -25.09 -17.31 -10.42
C ASP A 65 -24.40 -18.67 -10.58
N LEU A 66 -23.28 -18.72 -11.27
CA LEU A 66 -22.49 -19.93 -11.46
C LEU A 66 -21.93 -20.44 -10.12
N TYR A 67 -21.45 -19.54 -9.29
CA TYR A 67 -20.94 -19.86 -7.96
C TYR A 67 -22.02 -20.49 -7.06
N ASN A 68 -23.23 -19.95 -7.11
CA ASN A 68 -24.31 -20.36 -6.22
C ASN A 68 -24.95 -21.72 -6.57
N GLY A 69 -24.92 -22.10 -7.83
CA GLY A 69 -25.65 -23.26 -8.31
C GLY A 69 -24.81 -24.49 -8.70
N GLN A 70 -23.62 -24.31 -9.22
CA GLN A 70 -22.88 -25.36 -9.93
C GLN A 70 -21.50 -25.67 -9.34
N LEU A 71 -21.00 -24.90 -8.37
CA LEU A 71 -19.64 -25.09 -7.85
C LEU A 71 -19.41 -26.50 -7.30
N LEU A 72 -20.35 -27.03 -6.52
CA LEU A 72 -20.22 -28.38 -5.96
C LEU A 72 -20.27 -29.49 -7.05
N GLU A 73 -21.07 -29.29 -8.09
CA GLU A 73 -21.11 -30.18 -9.21
C GLU A 73 -19.79 -30.17 -10.00
N ILE A 74 -19.24 -29.00 -10.26
CA ILE A 74 -17.93 -28.83 -10.88
C ILE A 74 -16.83 -29.48 -10.03
N LEU A 75 -16.82 -29.23 -8.72
CA LEU A 75 -15.80 -29.79 -7.81
C LEU A 75 -15.83 -31.31 -7.73
N ASN A 76 -16.97 -31.92 -7.96
CA ASN A 76 -17.13 -33.38 -7.98
C ASN A 76 -16.87 -34.02 -9.34
N ASN A 77 -16.58 -33.24 -10.37
CA ASN A 77 -16.31 -33.75 -11.71
C ASN A 77 -14.82 -34.14 -11.88
N ASP A 78 -14.48 -35.36 -11.49
CA ASP A 78 -13.11 -35.88 -11.58
C ASP A 78 -12.61 -36.01 -13.04
N GLU A 79 -13.48 -36.29 -14.01
CA GLU A 79 -13.09 -36.38 -15.41
C GLU A 79 -12.72 -35.02 -16.00
N LEU A 80 -13.42 -33.97 -15.61
CA LEU A 80 -13.11 -32.61 -16.02
C LEU A 80 -11.70 -32.22 -15.55
N PHE A 81 -11.40 -32.45 -14.28
CA PHE A 81 -10.10 -32.07 -13.73
C PHE A 81 -8.93 -32.93 -14.21
N ALA A 82 -9.18 -34.20 -14.58
CA ALA A 82 -8.16 -35.05 -15.17
C ALA A 82 -7.67 -34.59 -16.55
N LYS A 83 -8.50 -33.85 -17.28
CA LYS A 83 -8.16 -33.29 -18.61
C LYS A 83 -7.49 -31.93 -18.55
N ILE A 84 -7.75 -31.17 -17.50
CA ILE A 84 -7.22 -29.81 -17.36
C ILE A 84 -5.78 -29.88 -16.85
N LYS A 85 -4.82 -29.57 -17.72
CA LYS A 85 -3.40 -29.43 -17.34
C LYS A 85 -3.19 -28.09 -16.68
N ILE A 86 -3.60 -27.95 -15.42
CA ILE A 86 -3.37 -26.74 -14.65
C ILE A 86 -2.07 -26.89 -13.88
N ASN A 87 -1.03 -26.23 -14.37
CA ASN A 87 0.25 -26.12 -13.65
C ASN A 87 0.26 -24.82 -12.86
N THR A 88 -0.58 -24.73 -11.82
CA THR A 88 -0.73 -23.48 -11.08
C THR A 88 -0.72 -23.72 -9.59
N ALA A 89 0.47 -23.72 -9.03
CA ALA A 89 0.59 -23.45 -7.61
C ALA A 89 -0.03 -22.07 -7.31
N PRO A 90 -0.91 -21.94 -6.32
CA PRO A 90 -1.55 -20.67 -6.01
C PRO A 90 -0.61 -19.74 -5.24
N PHE A 91 -0.85 -18.44 -5.35
CA PHE A 91 -0.41 -17.48 -4.34
C PHE A 91 -1.32 -17.56 -3.12
N TYR A 92 -0.72 -17.39 -1.95
CA TYR A 92 -1.46 -17.23 -0.70
C TYR A 92 -1.37 -15.76 -0.26
N VAL A 93 -2.49 -15.04 -0.24
CA VAL A 93 -2.54 -13.62 0.14
C VAL A 93 -3.15 -13.50 1.54
N ILE A 94 -2.38 -12.93 2.46
CA ILE A 94 -2.86 -12.65 3.80
C ILE A 94 -3.67 -11.35 3.77
N MET A 95 -4.98 -11.47 4.06
CA MET A 95 -5.86 -10.31 4.18
C MET A 95 -5.55 -9.57 5.48
N GLY A 96 -5.46 -8.25 5.40
CA GLY A 96 -5.37 -7.40 6.57
C GLY A 96 -6.70 -7.34 7.35
N ASP A 97 -6.62 -6.85 8.57
CA ASP A 97 -7.78 -6.52 9.40
C ASP A 97 -8.37 -5.14 9.07
N ASN A 98 -9.24 -4.64 9.95
CA ASN A 98 -9.83 -3.31 9.82
C ASN A 98 -8.98 -2.19 10.45
N THR A 99 -7.77 -2.47 10.91
CA THR A 99 -6.84 -1.48 11.44
C THR A 99 -6.53 -0.44 10.35
N CYS A 100 -6.30 0.80 10.75
CA CYS A 100 -6.08 1.92 9.83
C CYS A 100 -7.19 2.06 8.77
N HIS A 101 -8.46 1.96 9.19
CA HIS A 101 -9.65 2.06 8.32
C HIS A 101 -9.68 1.00 7.20
N GLY A 102 -9.04 -0.16 7.40
CA GLY A 102 -9.05 -1.29 6.47
C GLY A 102 -8.11 -1.15 5.27
N VAL A 103 -7.17 -0.22 5.30
CA VAL A 103 -6.23 0.03 4.19
C VAL A 103 -5.47 -1.23 3.77
N LEU A 104 -4.90 -1.99 4.72
CA LEU A 104 -4.15 -3.21 4.39
C LEU A 104 -5.04 -4.30 3.81
N ARG A 105 -6.27 -4.42 4.30
CA ARG A 105 -7.27 -5.33 3.76
C ARG A 105 -7.62 -4.97 2.32
N ARG A 106 -7.74 -3.66 2.02
CA ARG A 106 -7.98 -3.16 0.68
C ARG A 106 -6.82 -3.53 -0.25
N PHE A 107 -5.57 -3.27 0.13
CA PHE A 107 -4.39 -3.62 -0.66
C PHE A 107 -4.31 -5.12 -0.95
N ALA A 108 -4.61 -5.95 0.04
CA ALA A 108 -4.68 -7.40 -0.14
C ALA A 108 -5.76 -7.81 -1.16
N GLY A 109 -6.91 -7.16 -1.12
CA GLY A 109 -7.97 -7.35 -2.11
C GLY A 109 -7.54 -6.92 -3.52
N ASP A 110 -6.86 -5.77 -3.64
CA ASP A 110 -6.43 -5.21 -4.91
C ASP A 110 -5.35 -6.07 -5.59
N ILE A 111 -4.32 -6.48 -4.84
CA ILE A 111 -3.30 -7.38 -5.37
C ILE A 111 -3.88 -8.76 -5.73
N THR A 112 -4.85 -9.25 -4.96
CA THR A 112 -5.58 -10.48 -5.27
C THR A 112 -6.30 -10.35 -6.61
N ARG A 113 -7.10 -9.30 -6.81
CA ARG A 113 -7.80 -9.05 -8.08
C ARG A 113 -6.82 -8.97 -9.26
N SER A 114 -5.69 -8.27 -9.05
CA SER A 114 -4.67 -8.11 -10.10
C SER A 114 -3.98 -9.41 -10.48
N LEU A 115 -3.66 -10.26 -9.51
CA LEU A 115 -3.10 -11.60 -9.76
C LEU A 115 -4.10 -12.48 -10.51
N ILE A 116 -5.37 -12.47 -10.09
CA ILE A 116 -6.44 -13.19 -10.76
C ILE A 116 -6.60 -12.74 -12.22
N LYS A 117 -6.65 -11.43 -12.44
CA LYS A 117 -6.71 -10.84 -13.79
C LYS A 117 -5.55 -11.29 -14.69
N LYS A 118 -4.39 -11.57 -14.08
CA LYS A 118 -3.19 -12.09 -14.76
C LYS A 118 -3.15 -13.63 -14.84
N GLY A 119 -4.26 -14.31 -14.55
CA GLY A 119 -4.39 -15.76 -14.69
C GLY A 119 -3.75 -16.57 -13.56
N GLN A 120 -3.48 -15.95 -12.41
CA GLN A 120 -2.93 -16.67 -11.27
C GLN A 120 -4.03 -17.22 -10.37
N ALA A 121 -3.84 -18.42 -9.84
CA ALA A 121 -4.65 -18.92 -8.74
C ALA A 121 -4.24 -18.21 -7.45
N VAL A 122 -5.22 -17.81 -6.63
CA VAL A 122 -4.99 -17.11 -5.36
C VAL A 122 -5.88 -17.70 -4.29
N ILE A 123 -5.32 -17.94 -3.13
CA ILE A 123 -6.03 -18.25 -1.89
C ILE A 123 -5.86 -17.07 -0.96
N THR A 124 -6.94 -16.63 -0.32
CA THR A 124 -6.87 -15.55 0.67
C THR A 124 -7.14 -16.10 2.06
N SER A 125 -6.42 -15.57 3.08
CA SER A 125 -6.78 -15.76 4.48
C SER A 125 -7.33 -14.48 5.07
N ASP A 126 -8.20 -14.63 6.06
CA ASP A 126 -8.52 -13.52 6.93
C ASP A 126 -7.33 -13.31 7.88
N GLY A 127 -6.66 -12.15 7.82
CA GLY A 127 -5.53 -11.79 8.69
C GLY A 127 -5.94 -11.48 10.12
N SER A 128 -7.25 -11.61 10.48
CA SER A 128 -7.73 -11.46 11.83
C SER A 128 -7.19 -12.59 12.73
N TYR A 129 -6.83 -12.28 13.93
CA TYR A 129 -6.42 -13.03 15.12
C TYR A 129 -6.75 -14.54 15.18
N GLY A 130 -6.48 -15.26 14.21
CA GLY A 130 -6.80 -16.66 14.11
C GLY A 130 -6.09 -17.28 12.94
N MET A 131 -4.85 -16.84 12.62
CA MET A 131 -3.94 -17.61 11.78
C MET A 131 -3.57 -18.94 12.48
N THR A 132 -4.58 -19.64 12.95
CA THR A 132 -4.53 -21.06 13.23
C THR A 132 -4.68 -21.89 11.95
N VAL A 133 -4.43 -21.27 10.81
CA VAL A 133 -4.19 -22.02 9.60
C VAL A 133 -2.89 -22.74 9.82
N ASN A 134 -2.97 -24.04 10.00
CA ASN A 134 -1.80 -24.89 10.06
C ASN A 134 -1.24 -24.98 8.65
N LEU A 135 -0.53 -23.94 8.24
CA LEU A 135 0.09 -23.88 6.91
C LEU A 135 1.17 -24.97 6.75
N SER A 136 1.54 -25.65 7.83
CA SER A 136 2.41 -26.83 7.76
C SER A 136 1.75 -27.99 7.02
N ASP A 137 0.42 -28.01 6.91
CA ASP A 137 -0.31 -29.02 6.17
C ASP A 137 -0.44 -28.67 4.67
N ILE A 138 -0.11 -27.44 4.28
CA ILE A 138 0.07 -27.10 2.87
C ILE A 138 1.45 -27.56 2.48
N GLU A 139 1.53 -28.65 1.67
CA GLU A 139 2.82 -29.10 1.15
C GLU A 139 3.54 -27.93 0.48
N ASP A 140 4.77 -27.74 0.88
CA ASP A 140 5.64 -26.63 0.54
C ASP A 140 5.83 -26.39 -0.97
N ASN A 141 5.62 -27.44 -1.78
CA ASN A 141 5.70 -27.42 -3.24
C ASN A 141 4.40 -26.98 -3.90
N SER A 142 3.34 -26.74 -3.14
CA SER A 142 2.01 -26.40 -3.65
C SER A 142 1.73 -24.91 -3.76
N LEU A 143 2.59 -24.06 -3.19
CA LEU A 143 2.43 -22.60 -3.23
C LEU A 143 3.46 -21.95 -4.14
N LYS A 144 3.00 -21.02 -4.97
CA LYS A 144 3.85 -20.18 -5.79
C LYS A 144 4.53 -19.07 -4.97
N GLY A 145 3.86 -18.59 -3.93
CA GLY A 145 4.39 -17.60 -3.01
C GLY A 145 3.35 -17.13 -2.00
N PHE A 146 3.84 -16.46 -0.96
CA PHE A 146 3.05 -15.71 0.00
C PHE A 146 3.11 -14.23 -0.31
N ILE A 147 1.97 -13.55 -0.11
CA ILE A 147 1.91 -12.09 -0.17
C ILE A 147 1.29 -11.60 1.13
N GLY A 148 1.95 -10.65 1.78
CA GLY A 148 1.49 -10.06 3.03
C GLY A 148 1.91 -8.62 3.18
N PHE A 149 1.41 -8.00 4.24
CA PHE A 149 1.60 -6.59 4.54
C PHE A 149 2.12 -6.47 5.97
N GLN A 150 3.42 -6.29 6.13
CA GLN A 150 4.17 -6.20 7.40
C GLN A 150 4.03 -7.42 8.34
N SER A 151 2.86 -8.02 8.40
CA SER A 151 2.47 -9.06 9.38
C SER A 151 3.30 -10.35 9.32
N ILE A 152 3.79 -10.74 8.14
CA ILE A 152 4.55 -12.00 7.98
C ILE A 152 5.89 -11.94 8.72
N VAL A 153 6.53 -10.77 8.80
CA VAL A 153 7.81 -10.62 9.50
C VAL A 153 7.67 -10.91 10.99
N LEU A 154 6.52 -10.59 11.58
CA LEU A 154 6.20 -10.89 12.98
C LEU A 154 6.20 -12.40 13.28
N PHE A 155 5.91 -13.21 12.28
CA PHE A 155 5.81 -14.67 12.38
C PHE A 155 6.92 -15.39 11.61
N LYS A 156 8.09 -14.75 11.48
CA LYS A 156 9.22 -15.24 10.67
C LYS A 156 9.60 -16.69 10.92
N ASP A 157 9.60 -17.14 12.16
CA ASP A 157 9.99 -18.51 12.53
C ASP A 157 9.00 -19.55 12.01
N TYR A 158 7.75 -19.20 11.90
CA TYR A 158 6.72 -20.05 11.33
C TYR A 158 6.86 -20.10 9.79
N PHE A 159 6.94 -18.95 9.15
CA PHE A 159 7.06 -18.86 7.70
C PHE A 159 8.42 -19.30 7.15
N ARG A 160 9.46 -19.31 8.00
CA ARG A 160 10.79 -19.82 7.63
C ARG A 160 10.79 -21.27 7.19
N LYS A 161 9.85 -22.09 7.70
CA LYS A 161 9.70 -23.50 7.30
C LYS A 161 9.20 -23.67 5.88
N MET A 162 8.63 -22.63 5.28
CA MET A 162 8.08 -22.66 3.94
C MET A 162 9.11 -22.31 2.88
N LYS A 163 9.19 -23.13 1.82
CA LYS A 163 10.18 -22.98 0.75
C LYS A 163 9.81 -21.97 -0.32
N CYS A 164 8.52 -21.59 -0.41
CA CYS A 164 8.05 -20.62 -1.39
C CYS A 164 8.52 -19.19 -1.05
N PRO A 165 8.65 -18.30 -2.04
CA PRO A 165 8.91 -16.88 -1.83
C PRO A 165 7.83 -16.20 -0.97
N LYS A 166 8.23 -15.24 -0.16
CA LYS A 166 7.34 -14.43 0.69
C LYS A 166 7.52 -12.96 0.31
N TYR A 167 6.52 -12.41 -0.36
CA TYR A 167 6.49 -11.03 -0.81
C TYR A 167 5.76 -10.18 0.24
N ILE A 168 6.48 -9.30 0.92
CA ILE A 168 5.95 -8.53 2.04
C ILE A 168 6.03 -7.05 1.73
N PHE A 169 4.89 -6.43 1.52
CA PHE A 169 4.81 -4.99 1.39
C PHE A 169 5.09 -4.33 2.73
N TRP A 170 6.08 -3.43 2.74
CA TRP A 170 6.56 -2.76 3.93
C TRP A 170 6.34 -1.25 3.84
N PHE A 171 5.53 -0.70 4.74
CA PHE A 171 5.07 0.69 4.66
C PHE A 171 5.61 1.59 5.77
N ASP A 172 5.79 1.05 6.97
CA ASP A 172 6.29 1.82 8.10
C ASP A 172 7.82 1.92 8.10
N ASN A 173 8.34 2.94 8.78
CA ASN A 173 9.79 3.07 8.93
C ASN A 173 10.35 1.86 9.69
N PRO A 174 11.32 1.12 9.13
CA PRO A 174 11.85 -0.11 9.72
C PRO A 174 12.52 0.11 11.07
N MET A 175 12.97 1.33 11.41
CA MET A 175 13.51 1.65 12.72
C MET A 175 12.55 1.34 13.88
N TYR A 176 11.25 1.31 13.64
CA TYR A 176 10.23 1.00 14.66
C TYR A 176 10.11 -0.49 14.97
N PHE A 177 10.73 -1.35 14.20
CA PHE A 177 10.56 -2.79 14.27
C PHE A 177 11.82 -3.54 14.75
N GLY A 178 12.91 -2.81 14.97
CA GLY A 178 14.15 -3.31 15.58
C GLY A 178 14.60 -4.65 14.99
N ASN A 179 14.82 -5.62 15.84
CA ASN A 179 15.34 -6.94 15.50
C ASN A 179 14.35 -7.90 14.82
N LEU A 180 13.15 -7.44 14.42
CA LEU A 180 12.20 -8.30 13.70
C LEU A 180 12.75 -8.77 12.36
N PHE A 181 13.67 -8.01 11.75
CA PHE A 181 14.34 -8.38 10.51
C PHE A 181 15.49 -9.37 10.69
N GLU A 182 15.99 -9.57 11.91
CA GLU A 182 17.08 -10.50 12.17
C GLU A 182 16.72 -11.94 11.79
N GLY A 183 17.61 -12.59 11.04
CA GLY A 183 17.48 -13.98 10.66
C GLY A 183 16.32 -14.28 9.69
N ILE A 184 15.86 -13.32 8.95
CA ILE A 184 15.02 -13.51 7.76
C ILE A 184 15.87 -14.21 6.70
N ASP A 185 15.31 -15.24 6.03
CA ASP A 185 15.99 -15.98 4.98
C ASP A 185 15.90 -15.31 3.60
N ASP A 186 16.64 -15.85 2.62
CA ASP A 186 16.73 -15.36 1.24
C ASP A 186 15.43 -15.47 0.41
N LYS A 187 14.37 -16.07 0.99
CA LYS A 187 13.04 -16.20 0.34
C LYS A 187 12.08 -15.09 0.73
N TYR A 188 12.48 -14.20 1.64
CA TYR A 188 11.73 -13.03 1.96
C TYR A 188 12.11 -11.89 1.01
N TYR A 189 11.11 -11.34 0.34
CA TYR A 189 11.19 -10.15 -0.48
C TYR A 189 10.44 -9.03 0.24
N LEU A 190 11.18 -8.09 0.82
CA LEU A 190 10.61 -6.93 1.50
C LEU A 190 10.40 -5.81 0.47
N LEU A 191 9.15 -5.56 0.13
CA LEU A 191 8.73 -4.61 -0.89
C LEU A 191 8.46 -3.26 -0.22
N CYS A 192 9.50 -2.48 -0.07
CA CYS A 192 9.49 -1.24 0.70
C CYS A 192 8.91 -0.08 -0.13
N GLN A 193 8.05 0.71 0.48
CA GLN A 193 7.52 1.90 -0.19
C GLN A 193 8.53 3.03 -0.33
N ASP A 194 9.62 3.00 0.44
CA ASP A 194 10.71 3.96 0.38
C ASP A 194 12.04 3.23 0.19
N ARG A 195 12.91 3.76 -0.68
CA ARG A 195 14.23 3.19 -0.96
C ARG A 195 15.12 3.16 0.29
N TYR A 196 15.08 4.21 1.08
CA TYR A 196 15.86 4.26 2.33
C TYR A 196 15.42 3.22 3.35
N TYR A 197 14.19 2.71 3.27
CA TYR A 197 13.76 1.59 4.11
C TYR A 197 14.43 0.29 3.70
N ALA A 198 14.54 0.05 2.39
CA ALA A 198 15.25 -1.11 1.89
C ALA A 198 16.74 -1.05 2.27
N GLU A 199 17.39 0.09 2.04
CA GLU A 199 18.79 0.33 2.38
C GLU A 199 19.04 0.16 3.90
N PHE A 200 18.16 0.69 4.75
CA PHE A 200 18.24 0.53 6.20
C PHE A 200 18.18 -0.95 6.62
N ILE A 201 17.26 -1.71 6.04
CA ILE A 201 17.12 -3.15 6.35
C ILE A 201 18.35 -3.93 5.90
N GLU A 202 18.89 -3.64 4.73
CA GLU A 202 20.12 -4.27 4.22
C GLU A 202 21.34 -3.91 5.07
N GLU A 203 21.52 -2.63 5.40
CA GLU A 203 22.68 -2.15 6.16
C GLU A 203 22.73 -2.73 7.57
N HIS A 204 21.59 -2.76 8.27
CA HIS A 204 21.56 -3.06 9.70
C HIS A 204 21.20 -4.51 10.05
N PHE A 205 20.54 -5.24 9.16
CA PHE A 205 20.03 -6.60 9.45
C PHE A 205 20.54 -7.68 8.48
N GLY A 206 21.37 -7.31 7.54
CA GLY A 206 22.00 -8.23 6.59
C GLY A 206 21.14 -8.57 5.39
N ALA A 207 21.67 -9.42 4.52
CA ALA A 207 21.15 -9.68 3.20
C ALA A 207 19.75 -10.31 3.21
N VAL A 208 18.79 -9.50 3.02
CA VAL A 208 17.44 -9.88 2.58
C VAL A 208 17.18 -9.20 1.25
N ASN A 209 16.27 -9.74 0.47
CA ASN A 209 15.85 -9.08 -0.76
C ASN A 209 14.93 -7.90 -0.40
N ALA A 210 15.51 -6.79 0.03
CA ALA A 210 14.80 -5.55 0.30
C ALA A 210 14.82 -4.68 -0.95
N LEU A 211 13.66 -4.37 -1.49
CA LEU A 211 13.49 -3.70 -2.79
C LEU A 211 12.52 -2.56 -2.67
N GLN A 212 12.76 -1.48 -3.41
CA GLN A 212 11.77 -0.42 -3.52
C GLN A 212 10.62 -0.85 -4.43
N LEU A 213 9.45 -1.07 -3.86
CA LEU A 213 8.19 -1.26 -4.58
C LEU A 213 7.05 -0.58 -3.80
N PRO A 214 6.78 0.72 -4.07
CA PRO A 214 5.71 1.44 -3.38
C PRO A 214 4.34 0.81 -3.59
N PRO A 215 3.37 1.04 -2.69
CA PRO A 215 1.99 0.65 -2.91
C PRO A 215 1.43 1.32 -4.16
N ALA A 216 0.28 0.86 -4.60
CA ALA A 216 -0.39 1.38 -5.78
C ALA A 216 -1.77 1.93 -5.42
N GLY A 217 -2.38 2.63 -6.35
CA GLY A 217 -3.74 3.13 -6.24
C GLY A 217 -4.74 2.27 -7.00
N GLU A 218 -6.01 2.63 -6.85
CA GLU A 218 -7.13 2.06 -7.59
C GLU A 218 -7.62 3.05 -8.66
N ASP A 219 -7.78 2.54 -9.87
CA ASP A 219 -8.27 3.34 -10.98
C ASP A 219 -9.79 3.52 -10.88
N ALA A 220 -10.20 4.72 -10.43
CA ALA A 220 -11.61 5.13 -10.36
C ALA A 220 -12.19 5.54 -11.71
N GLY A 221 -11.37 5.58 -12.76
CA GLY A 221 -11.71 6.04 -14.10
C GLY A 221 -11.65 7.56 -14.25
N TRP A 222 -11.16 8.01 -15.40
CA TRP A 222 -11.13 9.44 -15.73
C TRP A 222 -12.53 9.96 -16.04
N ALA A 223 -12.91 11.04 -15.41
CA ALA A 223 -14.12 11.79 -15.75
C ALA A 223 -13.79 13.28 -15.99
N ALA A 224 -13.74 13.66 -17.25
CA ALA A 224 -13.65 15.07 -17.62
C ALA A 224 -14.90 15.83 -17.13
N ASN A 225 -14.73 17.11 -16.78
CA ASN A 225 -15.83 18.00 -16.33
C ASN A 225 -16.61 17.49 -15.10
N LYS A 226 -15.98 16.70 -14.22
CA LYS A 226 -16.58 16.29 -12.96
C LYS A 226 -16.77 17.51 -12.05
N ASP A 227 -17.94 17.61 -11.41
CA ASP A 227 -18.15 18.61 -10.37
C ASP A 227 -17.19 18.38 -9.21
N ARG A 228 -16.36 19.38 -8.89
CA ARG A 228 -15.33 19.34 -7.85
C ARG A 228 -15.57 20.43 -6.82
N PRO A 229 -16.54 20.23 -5.90
CA PRO A 229 -16.92 21.23 -4.92
C PRO A 229 -15.84 21.51 -3.87
N PHE A 230 -14.89 20.58 -3.65
CA PHE A 230 -13.81 20.77 -2.69
C PHE A 230 -12.61 21.42 -3.38
N ASP A 231 -12.18 22.56 -2.87
CA ASP A 231 -10.98 23.25 -3.38
C ASP A 231 -9.72 22.47 -3.03
N ILE A 232 -9.53 22.17 -1.74
CA ILE A 232 -8.40 21.37 -1.23
C ILE A 232 -8.92 20.38 -0.21
N VAL A 233 -8.52 19.14 -0.38
CA VAL A 233 -8.83 18.06 0.56
C VAL A 233 -7.56 17.50 1.17
N PHE A 234 -7.59 17.24 2.47
CA PHE A 234 -6.62 16.43 3.19
C PHE A 234 -7.35 15.28 3.91
N ILE A 235 -6.98 14.03 3.61
CA ILE A 235 -7.54 12.85 4.29
C ILE A 235 -6.50 12.27 5.23
N GLY A 236 -6.78 12.30 6.53
CA GLY A 236 -5.92 11.79 7.59
C GLY A 236 -6.19 12.48 8.93
N ALA A 237 -5.72 11.84 10.01
CA ALA A 237 -5.88 12.37 11.35
C ALA A 237 -5.01 13.60 11.62
N CYS A 238 -5.47 14.47 12.52
CA CYS A 238 -4.65 15.51 13.12
C CYS A 238 -3.85 14.91 14.28
N ASN A 239 -2.56 14.76 14.08
CA ASN A 239 -1.65 14.35 15.12
C ASN A 239 -0.99 15.58 15.73
N TYR A 240 -0.93 15.62 17.05
CA TYR A 240 -0.38 16.78 17.78
C TYR A 240 1.09 16.60 18.08
N VAL A 241 1.80 17.74 18.11
CA VAL A 241 3.14 17.79 18.69
C VAL A 241 2.99 17.65 20.21
N ASP A 242 3.66 16.69 20.79
CA ASP A 242 3.72 16.46 22.24
C ASP A 242 5.17 16.57 22.71
N GLU A 243 5.56 17.74 23.18
CA GLU A 243 6.92 17.98 23.65
C GLU A 243 7.28 17.19 24.92
N SER A 244 6.30 16.60 25.61
CA SER A 244 6.55 15.76 26.80
C SER A 244 7.27 14.45 26.48
N VAL A 245 7.32 14.05 25.21
CA VAL A 245 8.08 12.86 24.76
C VAL A 245 9.59 13.11 24.72
N ILE A 246 10.01 14.38 24.74
CA ILE A 246 11.42 14.80 24.76
C ILE A 246 11.90 14.78 26.21
N LYS A 247 12.70 13.78 26.57
CA LYS A 247 13.04 13.47 27.97
C LYS A 247 14.39 13.99 28.42
N ASP A 248 15.31 14.26 27.49
CA ASP A 248 16.65 14.68 27.77
C ASP A 248 17.19 15.70 26.74
N GLU A 249 18.37 16.25 27.00
CA GLU A 249 18.98 17.27 26.17
C GLU A 249 19.40 16.73 24.79
N PHE A 250 19.82 15.47 24.69
CA PHE A 250 20.17 14.87 23.39
C PHE A 250 18.95 14.71 22.50
N GLN A 251 17.83 14.24 23.05
CA GLN A 251 16.56 14.15 22.32
C GLN A 251 16.07 15.52 21.87
N LYS A 252 16.26 16.55 22.69
CA LYS A 252 15.92 17.92 22.33
C LYS A 252 16.78 18.46 21.19
N GLU A 253 18.09 18.27 21.26
CA GLU A 253 18.99 18.66 20.19
C GLU A 253 18.68 17.96 18.88
N TYR A 254 18.41 16.64 18.94
CA TYR A 254 18.01 15.86 17.77
C TYR A 254 16.67 16.37 17.19
N TYR A 255 15.69 16.66 18.05
CA TYR A 255 14.41 17.23 17.62
C TYR A 255 14.58 18.57 16.90
N GLU A 256 15.35 19.49 17.48
CA GLU A 256 15.62 20.79 16.87
C GLU A 256 16.45 20.67 15.58
N TYR A 257 17.40 19.74 15.55
CA TYR A 257 18.16 19.44 14.33
C TYR A 257 17.24 18.99 13.20
N MET A 258 16.39 18.02 13.43
CA MET A 258 15.48 17.48 12.43
C MET A 258 14.42 18.50 11.97
N LYS A 259 14.02 19.45 12.83
CA LYS A 259 13.13 20.56 12.44
C LYS A 259 13.76 21.54 11.46
N THR A 260 15.07 21.54 11.33
CA THR A 260 15.80 22.37 10.36
C THR A 260 16.33 21.60 9.16
N HIS A 261 16.20 20.26 9.18
CA HIS A 261 16.67 19.36 8.12
C HIS A 261 15.54 18.42 7.66
N PRO A 262 14.47 18.96 7.02
CA PRO A 262 13.29 18.16 6.68
C PRO A 262 13.52 17.12 5.58
N ASN A 263 14.61 17.21 4.82
CA ASN A 263 14.83 16.41 3.62
C ASN A 263 15.69 15.16 3.85
N ILE A 264 16.20 14.96 5.08
CA ILE A 264 17.01 13.78 5.44
C ILE A 264 16.19 12.75 6.22
N THR A 265 16.65 11.50 6.25
CA THR A 265 16.03 10.45 7.05
C THR A 265 16.33 10.64 8.54
N PHE A 266 15.54 10.00 9.41
CA PHE A 266 15.80 10.02 10.85
C PHE A 266 17.16 9.43 11.21
N GLU A 267 17.53 8.35 10.53
CA GLU A 267 18.82 7.70 10.68
C GLU A 267 19.96 8.62 10.26
N GLN A 268 19.85 9.25 9.09
CA GLN A 268 20.86 10.20 8.60
C GLN A 268 21.02 11.36 9.56
N GLY A 269 19.90 11.94 10.04
CA GLY A 269 19.95 13.03 11.02
C GLY A 269 20.65 12.64 12.32
N LEU A 270 20.47 11.40 12.78
CA LEU A 270 21.21 10.87 13.93
C LEU A 270 22.71 10.71 13.63
N LYS A 271 23.06 10.11 12.47
CA LYS A 271 24.47 9.96 12.04
C LYS A 271 25.17 11.33 11.98
N GLU A 272 24.55 12.33 11.39
CA GLU A 272 25.10 13.67 11.27
C GLU A 272 25.27 14.37 12.63
N LEU A 273 24.29 14.24 13.54
CA LEU A 273 24.37 14.81 14.88
C LEU A 273 25.48 14.15 15.71
N LEU A 274 25.65 12.82 15.61
CA LEU A 274 26.73 12.10 16.30
C LEU A 274 28.11 12.55 15.80
N VAL A 275 28.26 12.72 14.48
CA VAL A 275 29.50 13.25 13.88
C VAL A 275 29.77 14.67 14.37
N TYR A 276 28.77 15.54 14.39
CA TYR A 276 28.89 16.91 14.88
C TYR A 276 29.35 16.98 16.35
N LYS A 277 28.89 16.00 17.16
CA LYS A 277 29.26 15.90 18.58
C LYS A 277 30.56 15.12 18.85
N ASP A 278 31.24 14.65 17.82
CA ASP A 278 32.42 13.78 17.93
C ASP A 278 32.14 12.49 18.75
N PHE A 279 30.92 11.95 18.63
CA PHE A 279 30.52 10.70 19.25
C PHE A 279 30.75 9.54 18.28
N ASN A 280 31.65 8.62 18.68
CA ASN A 280 31.89 7.39 17.98
C ASN A 280 31.26 6.23 18.78
N ILE A 281 30.22 5.63 18.23
CA ILE A 281 29.50 4.52 18.86
C ILE A 281 29.46 3.32 17.90
N ASP A 282 29.39 2.13 18.48
CA ASP A 282 29.22 0.91 17.70
C ASP A 282 27.77 0.78 17.17
N GLU A 283 27.58 -0.13 16.22
CA GLU A 283 26.31 -0.39 15.55
C GLU A 283 25.17 -0.69 16.53
N GLN A 284 25.42 -1.54 17.53
CA GLN A 284 24.40 -1.91 18.52
C GLN A 284 23.93 -0.70 19.34
N LYS A 285 24.86 0.17 19.73
CA LYS A 285 24.52 1.41 20.43
C LYS A 285 23.81 2.38 19.53
N PHE A 286 24.19 2.45 18.26
CA PHE A 286 23.52 3.28 17.27
C PHE A 286 22.05 2.89 17.11
N LEU A 287 21.76 1.60 16.89
CA LEU A 287 20.40 1.09 16.76
C LEU A 287 19.59 1.28 18.06
N SER A 288 20.22 1.06 19.23
CA SER A 288 19.57 1.30 20.52
C SER A 288 19.24 2.78 20.73
N LEU A 289 20.11 3.69 20.30
CA LEU A 289 19.88 5.12 20.39
C LEU A 289 18.75 5.53 19.43
N LEU A 290 18.78 5.02 18.20
CA LEU A 290 17.74 5.29 17.22
C LEU A 290 16.36 4.79 17.70
N ASP A 291 16.32 3.62 18.32
CA ASP A 291 15.10 3.07 18.95
C ASP A 291 14.57 3.98 20.06
N SER A 292 15.45 4.56 20.88
CA SER A 292 15.06 5.51 21.93
C SER A 292 14.48 6.84 21.42
N LEU A 293 14.70 7.15 20.14
CA LEU A 293 14.22 8.36 19.46
C LEU A 293 12.88 8.19 18.77
N GLN A 294 12.26 7.02 18.78
CA GLN A 294 11.03 6.72 18.02
C GLN A 294 9.90 7.74 18.27
N ASP A 295 9.64 8.08 19.54
CA ASP A 295 8.59 9.05 19.88
C ASP A 295 8.96 10.48 19.44
N VAL A 296 10.24 10.83 19.53
CA VAL A 296 10.76 12.10 19.00
C VAL A 296 10.58 12.17 17.49
N CYS A 297 10.87 11.09 16.76
CA CYS A 297 10.67 11.01 15.31
C CYS A 297 9.19 11.14 14.91
N ARG A 298 8.27 10.49 15.65
CA ARG A 298 6.83 10.67 15.44
C ARG A 298 6.43 12.15 15.66
N ASN A 299 7.02 12.79 16.65
CA ASN A 299 6.75 14.19 16.95
C ASN A 299 7.26 15.14 15.84
N ILE A 300 8.38 14.83 15.20
CA ILE A 300 8.89 15.56 14.02
C ILE A 300 7.91 15.43 12.85
N VAL A 301 7.38 14.24 12.61
CA VAL A 301 6.33 14.02 11.58
C VAL A 301 5.11 14.89 11.86
N ASN A 302 4.64 14.89 13.11
CA ASN A 302 3.48 15.71 13.53
C ASN A 302 3.76 17.21 13.37
N TYR A 303 4.96 17.65 13.72
CA TYR A 303 5.39 19.03 13.54
C TYR A 303 5.28 19.49 12.08
N TYR A 304 5.85 18.75 11.15
CA TYR A 304 5.80 19.14 9.73
C TYR A 304 4.41 19.04 9.13
N ARG A 305 3.65 18.00 9.48
CA ARG A 305 2.26 17.88 9.04
C ARG A 305 1.43 19.07 9.48
N THR A 306 1.52 19.43 10.76
CA THR A 306 0.84 20.59 11.31
C THR A 306 1.30 21.88 10.63
N LYS A 307 2.61 22.06 10.46
CA LYS A 307 3.20 23.26 9.85
C LYS A 307 2.75 23.48 8.41
N VAL A 308 2.65 22.43 7.59
CA VAL A 308 2.13 22.51 6.22
C VAL A 308 0.69 23.03 6.22
N LEU A 309 -0.18 22.41 7.02
CA LEU A 309 -1.59 22.81 7.12
C LEU A 309 -1.74 24.23 7.68
N GLU A 310 -1.04 24.57 8.75
CA GLU A 310 -1.06 25.92 9.33
C GLU A 310 -0.60 27.00 8.36
N THR A 311 0.40 26.70 7.54
CA THR A 311 0.90 27.65 6.53
C THR A 311 -0.21 28.02 5.54
N LEU A 312 -0.98 27.05 5.09
CA LEU A 312 -2.11 27.27 4.18
C LEU A 312 -3.29 27.96 4.87
N LEU A 313 -3.67 27.46 6.04
CA LEU A 313 -4.81 27.99 6.82
C LEU A 313 -4.56 29.46 7.26
N ALA A 314 -3.34 29.77 7.72
CA ALA A 314 -2.95 31.13 8.09
C ALA A 314 -2.96 32.10 6.89
N ALA A 315 -2.73 31.59 5.69
CA ALA A 315 -2.81 32.37 4.45
C ALA A 315 -4.26 32.58 3.94
N GLY A 316 -5.27 32.13 4.71
CA GLY A 316 -6.68 32.26 4.37
C GLY A 316 -7.21 31.21 3.39
N ILE A 317 -6.45 30.14 3.16
CA ILE A 317 -6.84 29.05 2.27
C ILE A 317 -7.69 28.06 3.05
N LYS A 318 -8.89 27.77 2.53
CA LYS A 318 -9.79 26.77 3.13
C LYS A 318 -9.35 25.36 2.78
N ILE A 319 -9.35 24.47 3.77
CA ILE A 319 -9.00 23.06 3.60
C ILE A 319 -10.11 22.21 4.20
N ASP A 320 -10.68 21.32 3.39
CA ASP A 320 -11.57 20.27 3.85
C ASP A 320 -10.74 19.09 4.35
N VAL A 321 -10.88 18.76 5.65
CA VAL A 321 -10.15 17.67 6.30
C VAL A 321 -11.08 16.55 6.67
N PHE A 322 -10.73 15.32 6.28
CA PHE A 322 -11.46 14.10 6.59
C PHE A 322 -10.58 13.20 7.49
N GLY A 323 -11.02 13.00 8.72
CA GLY A 323 -10.27 12.18 9.68
C GLY A 323 -10.57 12.48 11.13
N ASP A 324 -9.98 11.65 11.99
CA ASP A 324 -10.17 11.76 13.43
C ASP A 324 -9.36 12.92 14.03
N THR A 325 -9.74 13.32 15.23
CA THR A 325 -9.01 14.24 16.12
C THR A 325 -8.96 15.71 15.67
N TRP A 326 -9.54 16.10 14.56
CA TRP A 326 -9.54 17.50 14.07
C TRP A 326 -10.25 18.48 15.00
N ASP A 327 -11.14 18.00 15.88
CA ASP A 327 -11.81 18.85 16.89
C ASP A 327 -10.84 19.49 17.86
N ARG A 328 -9.68 18.91 18.05
CA ARG A 328 -8.63 19.44 18.93
C ARG A 328 -7.71 20.46 18.24
N TYR A 329 -7.88 20.68 16.93
CA TYR A 329 -7.03 21.62 16.22
C TYR A 329 -7.27 23.04 16.73
N SER A 330 -6.21 23.66 17.25
CA SER A 330 -6.21 25.01 17.82
C SER A 330 -5.12 25.92 17.20
N GLY A 331 -4.52 25.48 16.07
CA GLY A 331 -3.46 26.19 15.39
C GLY A 331 -3.93 27.45 14.63
N LEU A 332 -2.99 28.07 13.95
CA LEU A 332 -3.24 29.27 13.17
C LEU A 332 -4.24 28.99 12.03
N GLY A 333 -5.11 29.96 11.76
CA GLY A 333 -6.06 29.88 10.65
C GLY A 333 -7.18 28.86 10.81
N LYS A 334 -7.49 28.42 12.03
CA LYS A 334 -8.50 27.40 12.33
C LYS A 334 -9.87 27.68 11.69
N ASP A 335 -10.23 28.94 11.46
CA ASP A 335 -11.50 29.33 10.86
C ASP A 335 -11.58 28.97 9.36
N ASN A 336 -10.46 28.63 8.74
CA ASN A 336 -10.36 28.15 7.37
C ASN A 336 -10.33 26.61 7.28
N LEU A 337 -10.37 25.90 8.41
CA LEU A 337 -10.42 24.46 8.48
C LEU A 337 -11.88 23.98 8.46
N ILE A 338 -12.26 23.20 7.44
CA ILE A 338 -13.58 22.60 7.32
C ILE A 338 -13.45 21.12 7.70
N LYS A 339 -14.09 20.72 8.79
CA LYS A 339 -13.94 19.38 9.35
C LYS A 339 -15.05 18.46 8.86
N HIS A 340 -14.67 17.23 8.55
CA HIS A 340 -15.54 16.13 8.21
C HIS A 340 -15.15 14.89 9.02
N ASP A 341 -16.06 13.93 9.12
CA ASP A 341 -15.82 12.66 9.78
C ASP A 341 -14.73 11.85 9.05
N ALA A 342 -14.12 10.89 9.76
CA ALA A 342 -13.19 9.95 9.18
C ALA A 342 -13.91 9.07 8.14
N VAL A 343 -13.19 8.73 7.07
CA VAL A 343 -13.71 7.99 5.93
C VAL A 343 -12.89 6.71 5.70
N ASN A 344 -13.53 5.70 5.14
CA ASN A 344 -12.84 4.51 4.70
C ASN A 344 -12.17 4.72 3.32
N VAL A 345 -11.48 3.69 2.82
CA VAL A 345 -10.72 3.78 1.57
C VAL A 345 -11.62 4.08 0.37
N ASP A 346 -12.78 3.44 0.27
CA ASP A 346 -13.71 3.64 -0.86
C ASP A 346 -14.27 5.06 -0.88
N GLU A 347 -14.72 5.55 0.26
CA GLU A 347 -15.17 6.92 0.45
C GLU A 347 -14.07 7.94 0.13
N SER A 348 -12.80 7.61 0.47
CA SER A 348 -11.67 8.49 0.17
C SER A 348 -11.47 8.68 -1.34
N LEU A 349 -11.65 7.64 -2.16
CA LEU A 349 -11.57 7.73 -3.61
C LEU A 349 -12.66 8.64 -4.18
N GLU A 350 -13.88 8.55 -3.67
CA GLU A 350 -14.97 9.43 -4.07
C GLU A 350 -14.69 10.91 -3.72
N ILE A 351 -14.13 11.15 -2.53
CA ILE A 351 -13.76 12.49 -2.08
C ILE A 351 -12.65 13.07 -2.95
N TRP A 352 -11.57 12.29 -3.21
CA TRP A 352 -10.54 12.71 -4.16
C TRP A 352 -11.13 13.05 -5.52
N GLY A 353 -12.05 12.21 -6.02
CA GLY A 353 -12.75 12.44 -7.28
C GLY A 353 -13.61 13.72 -7.31
N ARG A 354 -13.96 14.30 -6.17
CA ARG A 354 -14.71 15.54 -6.00
C ARG A 354 -13.84 16.72 -5.58
N SER A 355 -12.53 16.54 -5.54
CA SER A 355 -11.57 17.57 -5.11
C SER A 355 -10.83 18.16 -6.29
N LYS A 356 -10.55 19.47 -6.25
CA LYS A 356 -9.66 20.13 -7.22
C LYS A 356 -8.21 19.74 -6.94
N ILE A 357 -7.82 19.79 -5.66
CA ILE A 357 -6.47 19.51 -5.19
C ILE A 357 -6.56 18.50 -4.05
N GLY A 358 -5.85 17.38 -4.16
CA GLY A 358 -5.58 16.46 -3.08
C GLY A 358 -4.24 16.76 -2.43
N LEU A 359 -4.25 17.14 -1.16
CA LEU A 359 -3.03 17.42 -0.40
C LEU A 359 -2.51 16.15 0.27
N ASN A 360 -1.26 15.80 -0.03
CA ASN A 360 -0.54 14.72 0.65
C ASN A 360 0.58 15.30 1.51
N VAL A 361 0.66 14.87 2.76
CA VAL A 361 1.73 15.22 3.70
C VAL A 361 2.18 13.96 4.43
N MET A 362 3.34 13.44 4.05
CA MET A 362 3.90 12.17 4.53
C MET A 362 5.41 12.33 4.80
N THR A 363 5.72 13.16 5.76
CA THR A 363 7.06 13.73 5.99
C THR A 363 8.16 12.75 6.37
N TRP A 364 7.84 11.48 6.59
CA TRP A 364 8.83 10.44 6.92
C TRP A 364 9.37 9.67 5.72
N HIS A 365 8.74 9.78 4.53
CA HIS A 365 9.27 9.23 3.29
C HIS A 365 10.13 10.24 2.58
N LYS A 366 11.37 9.90 2.27
CA LYS A 366 12.30 10.79 1.58
C LYS A 366 12.59 10.33 0.16
N ALA A 367 12.52 9.04 -0.09
CA ALA A 367 12.71 8.43 -1.41
C ALA A 367 11.56 7.46 -1.75
N GLY A 368 10.35 7.74 -1.29
CA GLY A 368 9.18 6.89 -1.44
C GLY A 368 7.94 7.59 -1.95
N MET A 369 6.89 6.82 -2.12
CA MET A 369 5.55 7.25 -2.51
C MET A 369 4.51 6.45 -1.73
N THR A 370 3.43 7.11 -1.29
CA THR A 370 2.29 6.43 -0.68
C THR A 370 1.19 6.14 -1.70
N GLU A 371 0.30 5.22 -1.36
CA GLU A 371 -0.92 4.93 -2.14
C GLU A 371 -1.79 6.16 -2.34
N ARG A 372 -1.78 7.09 -1.39
CA ARG A 372 -2.57 8.33 -1.46
C ARG A 372 -2.24 9.15 -2.69
N ILE A 373 -0.95 9.26 -3.05
CA ILE A 373 -0.50 9.97 -4.24
C ILE A 373 -1.11 9.32 -5.49
N ALA A 374 -0.97 7.99 -5.61
CA ALA A 374 -1.55 7.26 -6.72
C ALA A 374 -3.08 7.41 -6.77
N ASN A 375 -3.77 7.30 -5.62
CA ASN A 375 -5.22 7.44 -5.53
C ASN A 375 -5.71 8.84 -5.92
N ILE A 376 -5.02 9.91 -5.50
CA ILE A 376 -5.34 11.27 -5.90
C ILE A 376 -5.23 11.41 -7.42
N CYS A 377 -4.12 10.97 -8.01
CA CYS A 377 -3.91 11.01 -9.46
C CYS A 377 -4.97 10.21 -10.21
N LEU A 378 -5.27 8.99 -9.77
CA LEU A 378 -6.27 8.10 -10.38
C LEU A 378 -7.70 8.57 -10.20
N SER A 379 -7.98 9.41 -9.22
CA SER A 379 -9.28 10.06 -9.04
C SER A 379 -9.43 11.36 -9.85
N GLY A 380 -8.36 11.79 -10.55
CA GLY A 380 -8.34 12.95 -11.41
C GLY A 380 -8.28 14.28 -10.66
N ALA A 381 -7.84 14.33 -9.43
CA ALA A 381 -7.47 15.55 -8.73
C ALA A 381 -5.99 15.90 -8.97
N VAL A 382 -5.62 17.17 -8.84
CA VAL A 382 -4.19 17.54 -8.79
C VAL A 382 -3.60 17.03 -7.49
N CYS A 383 -2.58 16.20 -7.56
CA CYS A 383 -1.82 15.79 -6.39
C CYS A 383 -0.82 16.89 -6.01
N LEU A 384 -1.01 17.46 -4.83
CA LEU A 384 -0.08 18.41 -4.20
C LEU A 384 0.61 17.70 -3.03
N SER A 385 1.90 17.41 -3.16
CA SER A 385 2.65 16.62 -2.19
C SER A 385 3.98 17.28 -1.82
N GLU A 386 4.49 16.98 -0.61
CA GLU A 386 5.89 17.26 -0.37
C GLU A 386 6.76 16.47 -1.33
N ARG A 387 7.89 17.07 -1.68
CA ARG A 387 8.87 16.51 -2.59
C ARG A 387 9.58 15.31 -1.97
N THR A 388 9.75 14.23 -2.75
CA THR A 388 10.62 13.10 -2.44
C THR A 388 11.49 12.77 -3.64
N GLU A 389 12.61 12.07 -3.44
CA GLU A 389 13.45 11.62 -4.54
C GLU A 389 12.71 10.68 -5.50
N TYR A 390 11.76 9.90 -4.98
CA TYR A 390 10.91 9.05 -5.82
C TYR A 390 10.03 9.88 -6.75
N LEU A 391 9.36 10.90 -6.21
CA LEU A 391 8.50 11.76 -7.01
C LEU A 391 9.28 12.56 -8.05
N ASP A 392 10.48 13.01 -7.74
CA ASP A 392 11.35 13.71 -8.69
C ASP A 392 11.80 12.82 -9.86
N ARG A 393 11.94 11.52 -9.62
CA ARG A 393 12.33 10.55 -10.65
C ARG A 393 11.14 10.11 -11.50
N GLU A 394 9.99 9.91 -10.88
CA GLU A 394 8.83 9.31 -11.53
C GLU A 394 7.88 10.33 -12.15
N PHE A 395 7.82 11.55 -11.62
CA PHE A 395 6.87 12.56 -12.01
C PHE A 395 7.57 13.86 -12.42
N ASN A 396 6.89 14.65 -13.25
CA ASN A 396 7.34 15.98 -13.68
C ASN A 396 6.52 17.05 -12.96
N ASN A 397 7.19 17.88 -12.16
CA ASN A 397 6.54 18.93 -11.41
C ASN A 397 5.84 19.93 -12.34
N TYR A 398 4.60 20.30 -12.05
CA TYR A 398 3.69 21.11 -12.87
C TYR A 398 3.24 20.49 -14.20
N GLU A 399 3.62 19.23 -14.48
CA GLU A 399 3.13 18.51 -15.67
C GLU A 399 2.15 17.38 -15.30
N ASP A 400 2.51 16.56 -14.32
CA ASP A 400 1.72 15.41 -13.87
C ASP A 400 1.62 15.29 -12.33
N ILE A 401 2.30 16.14 -11.58
CA ILE A 401 2.19 16.34 -10.13
C ILE A 401 2.55 17.76 -9.79
N VAL A 402 2.17 18.23 -8.58
CA VAL A 402 2.71 19.47 -8.02
C VAL A 402 3.39 19.15 -6.69
N THR A 403 4.67 19.48 -6.59
CA THR A 403 5.45 19.23 -5.37
C THR A 403 5.86 20.52 -4.69
N PHE A 404 5.94 20.48 -3.36
CA PHE A 404 6.46 21.57 -2.53
C PHE A 404 7.62 21.10 -1.67
N ASN A 405 8.49 22.06 -1.29
CA ASN A 405 9.62 21.79 -0.41
C ASN A 405 9.29 22.21 1.02
N LEU A 406 9.52 21.33 1.99
CA LEU A 406 9.32 21.59 3.41
C LEU A 406 10.23 22.72 3.97
N GLU A 407 11.36 22.99 3.31
CA GLU A 407 12.25 24.11 3.66
C GLU A 407 11.68 25.47 3.23
N HIS A 408 10.76 25.49 2.27
CA HIS A 408 10.22 26.70 1.64
C HIS A 408 8.71 26.76 1.68
N LEU A 409 8.12 26.42 2.82
CA LEU A 409 6.66 26.40 2.99
C LEU A 409 6.01 27.78 2.81
N GLU A 410 6.75 28.86 2.94
CA GLU A 410 6.27 30.22 2.68
C GLU A 410 5.76 30.42 1.24
N LYS A 411 6.21 29.61 0.30
CA LYS A 411 5.79 29.64 -1.11
C LYS A 411 4.51 28.84 -1.38
N LEU A 412 4.17 27.91 -0.50
CA LEU A 412 3.07 26.98 -0.70
C LEU A 412 1.71 27.65 -0.89
N PRO A 413 1.34 28.74 -0.16
CA PRO A 413 0.09 29.43 -0.41
C PRO A 413 -0.04 30.02 -1.81
N ASP A 414 1.04 30.49 -2.42
CA ASP A 414 0.99 31.05 -3.77
C ASP A 414 0.84 29.96 -4.83
N VAL A 415 1.49 28.82 -4.66
CA VAL A 415 1.28 27.61 -5.48
C VAL A 415 -0.20 27.19 -5.47
N VAL A 416 -0.79 27.14 -4.29
CA VAL A 416 -2.21 26.77 -4.16
C VAL A 416 -3.13 27.81 -4.81
N ARG A 417 -2.89 29.10 -4.62
CA ARG A 417 -3.69 30.17 -5.26
C ARG A 417 -3.60 30.11 -6.78
N GLU A 418 -2.41 29.87 -7.31
CA GLU A 418 -2.21 29.67 -8.76
C GLU A 418 -3.04 28.50 -9.29
N LEU A 419 -2.95 27.36 -8.63
CA LEU A 419 -3.72 26.16 -9.00
C LEU A 419 -5.23 26.42 -8.91
N LEU A 420 -5.73 27.09 -7.88
CA LEU A 420 -7.15 27.37 -7.72
C LEU A 420 -7.67 28.41 -8.73
N ALA A 421 -6.84 29.33 -9.16
CA ALA A 421 -7.21 30.37 -10.13
C ALA A 421 -7.15 29.92 -11.59
N ASN A 422 -6.51 28.77 -11.89
CA ASN A 422 -6.26 28.32 -13.26
C ASN A 422 -6.83 26.93 -13.52
N ASP A 423 -8.09 26.87 -13.93
CA ASP A 423 -8.80 25.60 -14.20
C ASP A 423 -8.11 24.78 -15.30
N SER A 424 -7.66 25.43 -16.38
CA SER A 424 -6.99 24.75 -17.49
C SER A 424 -5.68 24.11 -17.07
N LEU A 425 -4.89 24.78 -16.23
CA LEU A 425 -3.65 24.23 -15.69
C LEU A 425 -3.94 23.01 -14.80
N ARG A 426 -4.92 23.12 -13.89
CA ARG A 426 -5.31 22.00 -13.03
C ARG A 426 -5.77 20.80 -13.84
N GLU A 427 -6.63 21.02 -14.84
CA GLU A 427 -7.14 19.92 -15.65
C GLU A 427 -6.05 19.23 -16.46
N SER A 428 -5.11 20.01 -17.02
CA SER A 428 -3.96 19.47 -17.74
C SER A 428 -3.08 18.60 -16.82
N ILE A 429 -2.72 19.11 -15.63
CA ILE A 429 -1.91 18.37 -14.66
C ILE A 429 -2.64 17.09 -14.21
N ALA A 430 -3.91 17.19 -13.85
CA ALA A 430 -4.70 16.06 -13.38
C ALA A 430 -4.87 14.97 -14.46
N GLN A 431 -5.06 15.37 -15.73
CA GLN A 431 -5.16 14.44 -16.84
C GLN A 431 -3.84 13.71 -17.09
N ASN A 432 -2.72 14.41 -17.10
CA ASN A 432 -1.41 13.80 -17.26
C ASN A 432 -1.08 12.86 -16.10
N ALA A 433 -1.39 13.30 -14.85
CA ALA A 433 -1.26 12.47 -13.65
C ALA A 433 -2.05 11.17 -13.76
N TYR A 434 -3.32 11.25 -14.20
CA TYR A 434 -4.16 10.08 -14.41
C TYR A 434 -3.59 9.14 -15.45
N ILE A 435 -3.19 9.66 -16.63
CA ILE A 435 -2.61 8.84 -17.72
C ILE A 435 -1.37 8.10 -17.23
N LYS A 436 -0.50 8.78 -16.48
CA LYS A 436 0.70 8.18 -15.92
C LYS A 436 0.36 7.15 -14.85
N ALA A 437 -0.46 7.52 -13.88
CA ALA A 437 -0.78 6.65 -12.75
C ALA A 437 -1.56 5.41 -13.18
N SER A 438 -2.50 5.51 -14.12
CA SER A 438 -3.26 4.36 -14.65
C SER A 438 -2.37 3.36 -15.41
N LYS A 439 -1.23 3.82 -15.92
CA LYS A 439 -0.28 2.96 -16.61
C LYS A 439 0.78 2.35 -15.67
N GLU A 440 1.21 3.07 -14.63
CA GLU A 440 2.44 2.75 -13.89
C GLU A 440 2.21 2.54 -12.39
N HIS A 441 1.11 3.05 -11.82
CA HIS A 441 0.87 3.10 -10.37
C HIS A 441 -0.44 2.43 -9.92
N ILE A 442 -0.90 1.42 -10.65
CA ILE A 442 -2.01 0.55 -10.27
C ILE A 442 -1.50 -0.80 -9.74
N TRP A 443 -2.33 -1.54 -9.02
CA TRP A 443 -1.96 -2.82 -8.45
C TRP A 443 -1.62 -3.89 -9.50
N ASP A 444 -2.11 -3.76 -10.74
CA ASP A 444 -1.73 -4.63 -11.86
C ASP A 444 -0.21 -4.58 -12.14
N ASN A 445 0.42 -3.42 -11.96
CA ASN A 445 1.87 -3.27 -12.12
C ASN A 445 2.64 -3.97 -10.99
N ARG A 446 2.12 -3.90 -9.75
CA ARG A 446 2.73 -4.57 -8.59
C ARG A 446 2.64 -6.10 -8.72
N ALA A 447 1.49 -6.60 -9.15
CA ALA A 447 1.33 -8.01 -9.49
C ALA A 447 2.28 -8.46 -10.59
N GLU A 448 2.47 -7.63 -11.63
CA GLU A 448 3.39 -7.93 -12.73
C GLU A 448 4.85 -7.98 -12.26
N SER A 449 5.29 -7.05 -11.41
CA SER A 449 6.63 -7.09 -10.82
C SER A 449 6.87 -8.40 -10.06
N ILE A 450 5.93 -8.79 -9.19
CA ILE A 450 6.01 -10.07 -8.45
C ILE A 450 6.10 -11.26 -9.41
N LEU A 451 5.30 -11.27 -10.48
CA LEU A 451 5.28 -12.38 -11.44
C LEU A 451 6.54 -12.48 -12.30
N ARG A 452 7.23 -11.38 -12.53
CA ARG A 452 8.52 -11.34 -13.23
C ARG A 452 9.70 -11.75 -12.35
N GLY A 453 9.49 -11.89 -11.05
CA GLY A 453 10.53 -12.24 -10.06
C GLY A 453 11.24 -11.01 -9.48
N LEU A 454 10.59 -9.82 -9.63
CA LEU A 454 11.01 -8.48 -9.21
C LEU A 454 12.25 -7.96 -9.91
#